data_d7140c286a934ae5f890c727b42e6fa3
#
_entry.id   d7140c286a934ae5f890c727b42e6fa3
#
_cell.length_a   1.000
_cell.length_b   1.000
_cell.length_c   1.000
_cell.angle_alpha   90.00
_cell.angle_beta   90.00
_cell.angle_gamma   90.00
#
_symmetry.space_group_name_H-M   'P 1'
#
loop_
_entity.id
_entity.type
_entity.pdbx_description
1 polymer ?
#
loop_
_entity_poly.entity_id
_entity_poly.type
_entity_poly.pdbx_seq_one_letter_code
_entity_poly.pdbx_strand_id
1 'polypeptide(L)'
;MIAGEGSGGVAVLPLGVAYDGLLALGLVLEEMATSGRRLAELVSGFPRLFMRKRELPCPPSLVYRVLERFRRHHAGDAPDCADGVRLSWDDAWLHVRASGTEPLLRIIAEAPAQERAEALVDKAAAFARRITSGHEGS
;
A
#
# COMPACT_ATOMS: atom_id res chain seq x y z
N MET A 1 -19.51 -9.04 1.42
CA MET A 1 -18.16 -8.55 1.03
C MET A 1 -17.61 -7.74 2.19
N ILE A 2 -16.33 -7.97 2.54
CA ILE A 2 -15.60 -7.21 3.57
C ILE A 2 -14.59 -6.34 2.84
N ALA A 3 -14.45 -5.09 3.26
CA ALA A 3 -13.44 -4.15 2.79
C ALA A 3 -12.57 -3.71 3.96
N GLY A 4 -11.29 -3.52 3.72
CA GLY A 4 -10.34 -3.07 4.73
C GLY A 4 -9.26 -2.18 4.13
N GLU A 5 -8.58 -1.43 4.98
CA GLU A 5 -7.45 -0.59 4.59
C GLU A 5 -6.23 -0.80 5.50
N GLY A 6 -5.06 -0.34 5.03
CA GLY A 6 -3.79 -0.52 5.75
C GLY A 6 -3.66 0.23 7.09
N SER A 7 -4.63 1.04 7.47
CA SER A 7 -4.73 1.68 8.80
C SER A 7 -5.45 0.79 9.84
N GLY A 8 -6.04 -0.34 9.40
CA GLY A 8 -6.79 -1.26 10.24
C GLY A 8 -8.30 -1.04 10.23
N GLY A 9 -8.81 -0.10 9.43
CA GLY A 9 -10.24 0.09 9.23
C GLY A 9 -10.86 -1.11 8.51
N VAL A 10 -12.00 -1.62 9.00
CA VAL A 10 -12.76 -2.73 8.39
C VAL A 10 -14.20 -2.30 8.23
N ALA A 11 -14.76 -2.52 7.04
CA ALA A 11 -16.19 -2.34 6.73
C ALA A 11 -16.78 -3.65 6.23
N VAL A 12 -18.00 -3.97 6.68
CA VAL A 12 -18.77 -5.11 6.20
C VAL A 12 -19.92 -4.55 5.37
N LEU A 13 -19.76 -4.53 4.05
CA LEU A 13 -20.61 -3.80 3.12
C LEU A 13 -22.13 -4.10 3.24
N PRO A 14 -22.59 -5.32 3.53
CA PRO A 14 -24.01 -5.58 3.78
C PRO A 14 -24.56 -4.89 5.02
N LEU A 15 -23.71 -4.52 5.98
CA LEU A 15 -24.11 -3.89 7.25
C LEU A 15 -23.86 -2.38 7.26
N GLY A 16 -22.95 -1.90 6.41
CA GLY A 16 -22.66 -0.48 6.27
C GLY A 16 -21.37 -0.23 5.49
N VAL A 17 -21.23 0.97 4.94
CA VAL A 17 -20.06 1.40 4.17
C VAL A 17 -19.00 2.10 5.04
N ALA A 18 -19.30 2.32 6.33
CA ALA A 18 -18.37 2.95 7.26
C ALA A 18 -17.49 1.90 7.96
N TYR A 19 -16.30 2.31 8.36
CA TYR A 19 -15.45 1.49 9.23
C TYR A 19 -16.08 1.39 10.62
N ASP A 20 -16.21 0.15 11.11
CA ASP A 20 -16.81 -0.13 12.42
C ASP A 20 -15.88 -1.05 13.22
N GLY A 21 -15.22 -0.48 14.23
CA GLY A 21 -14.28 -1.21 15.09
C GLY A 21 -14.98 -2.20 16.03
N LEU A 22 -16.23 -1.93 16.45
CA LEU A 22 -17.01 -2.85 17.30
C LEU A 22 -17.46 -4.07 16.50
N LEU A 23 -17.90 -3.84 15.26
CA LEU A 23 -18.24 -4.92 14.34
C LEU A 23 -17.01 -5.78 14.01
N ALA A 24 -15.87 -5.16 13.74
CA ALA A 24 -14.63 -5.88 13.49
C ALA A 24 -14.23 -6.75 14.69
N LEU A 25 -14.32 -6.21 15.91
CA LEU A 25 -14.08 -6.96 17.15
C LEU A 25 -15.07 -8.13 17.29
N GLY A 26 -16.35 -7.90 17.03
CA GLY A 26 -17.39 -8.92 17.07
C GLY A 26 -17.08 -10.10 16.13
N LEU A 27 -16.66 -9.83 14.90
CA LEU A 27 -16.27 -10.84 13.92
C LEU A 27 -15.05 -11.67 14.37
N VAL A 28 -14.06 -11.03 15.00
CA VAL A 28 -12.92 -11.75 15.57
C VAL A 28 -13.33 -12.66 16.71
N LEU A 29 -14.21 -12.19 17.61
CA LEU A 29 -14.71 -13.00 18.72
C LEU A 29 -15.59 -14.16 18.24
N GLU A 30 -16.40 -13.95 17.21
CA GLU A 30 -17.20 -14.99 16.56
C GLU A 30 -16.29 -16.08 15.95
N GLU A 31 -15.23 -15.69 15.22
CA GLU A 31 -14.28 -16.65 14.68
C GLU A 31 -13.57 -17.45 15.79
N MET A 32 -13.16 -16.79 16.87
CA MET A 32 -12.57 -17.47 18.03
C MET A 32 -13.56 -18.47 18.66
N ALA A 33 -14.83 -18.09 18.81
CA ALA A 33 -15.84 -18.93 19.41
C ALA A 33 -16.21 -20.14 18.54
N THR A 34 -16.33 -19.92 17.22
CA THR A 34 -16.71 -20.97 16.27
C THR A 34 -15.59 -21.94 15.97
N SER A 35 -14.34 -21.44 15.86
CA SER A 35 -13.16 -22.28 15.60
C SER A 35 -12.58 -22.94 16.86
N GLY A 36 -12.90 -22.45 18.05
CA GLY A 36 -12.30 -22.85 19.31
C GLY A 36 -10.82 -22.44 19.46
N ARG A 37 -10.30 -21.61 18.55
CA ARG A 37 -8.89 -21.19 18.51
C ARG A 37 -8.69 -19.89 19.25
N ARG A 38 -7.54 -19.75 19.91
CA ARG A 38 -7.12 -18.47 20.50
C ARG A 38 -6.68 -17.49 19.39
N LEU A 39 -6.77 -16.20 19.65
CA LEU A 39 -6.37 -15.15 18.69
C LEU A 39 -4.92 -15.35 18.17
N ALA A 40 -4.00 -15.71 19.05
CA ALA A 40 -2.61 -15.98 18.66
C ALA A 40 -2.47 -17.13 17.64
N GLU A 41 -3.32 -18.16 17.75
CA GLU A 41 -3.35 -19.30 16.83
C GLU A 41 -3.96 -18.92 15.47
N LEU A 42 -4.99 -18.06 15.48
CA LEU A 42 -5.56 -17.50 14.26
C LEU A 42 -4.53 -16.63 13.53
N VAL A 43 -3.87 -15.73 14.24
CA VAL A 43 -2.86 -14.82 13.67
C VAL A 43 -1.63 -15.56 13.16
N SER A 44 -1.19 -16.64 13.84
CA SER A 44 -0.03 -17.43 13.41
C SER A 44 -0.26 -18.17 12.08
N GLY A 45 -1.51 -18.34 11.67
CA GLY A 45 -1.87 -18.93 10.38
C GLY A 45 -1.71 -18.00 9.18
N PHE A 46 -1.51 -16.69 9.41
CA PHE A 46 -1.30 -15.73 8.32
C PHE A 46 0.16 -15.64 7.90
N PRO A 47 0.45 -15.39 6.61
CA PRO A 47 1.80 -15.15 6.15
C PRO A 47 2.38 -13.90 6.84
N ARG A 48 3.64 -13.95 7.22
CA ARG A 48 4.35 -12.76 7.71
C ARG A 48 4.71 -11.87 6.52
N LEU A 49 4.18 -10.65 6.52
CA LEU A 49 4.49 -9.64 5.53
C LEU A 49 5.13 -8.43 6.20
N PHE A 50 6.04 -7.78 5.49
CA PHE A 50 6.74 -6.60 5.94
C PHE A 50 6.32 -5.41 5.09
N MET A 51 5.67 -4.44 5.72
CA MET A 51 5.30 -3.18 5.07
C MET A 51 6.36 -2.11 5.33
N ARG A 52 6.71 -1.38 4.28
CA ARG A 52 7.57 -0.18 4.34
C ARG A 52 6.84 1.00 3.73
N LYS A 53 6.97 2.14 4.40
CA LYS A 53 6.38 3.41 3.95
C LYS A 53 7.48 4.47 3.90
N ARG A 54 7.45 5.30 2.85
CA ARG A 54 8.33 6.46 2.72
C ARG A 54 7.55 7.63 2.16
N GLU A 55 7.84 8.80 2.70
CA GLU A 55 7.35 10.07 2.20
C GLU A 55 8.48 10.79 1.48
N LEU A 56 8.16 11.32 0.31
CA LEU A 56 9.11 12.06 -0.51
C LEU A 56 8.52 13.42 -0.84
N PRO A 57 9.11 14.54 -0.39
CA PRO A 57 8.67 15.88 -0.80
C PRO A 57 8.58 15.99 -2.32
N CYS A 58 7.43 16.44 -2.81
CA CYS A 58 7.17 16.57 -4.23
C CYS A 58 6.23 17.76 -4.45
N PRO A 59 6.70 18.83 -5.13
CA PRO A 59 5.83 19.95 -5.47
C PRO A 59 4.60 19.48 -6.26
N PRO A 60 3.41 20.02 -6.00
CA PRO A 60 2.18 19.61 -6.70
C PRO A 60 2.29 19.68 -8.22
N SER A 61 3.04 20.64 -8.74
CA SER A 61 3.29 20.81 -10.19
C SER A 61 4.08 19.65 -10.82
N LEU A 62 4.81 18.86 -10.02
CA LEU A 62 5.62 17.73 -10.49
C LEU A 62 4.96 16.36 -10.26
N VAL A 63 3.93 16.28 -9.41
CA VAL A 63 3.28 15.03 -9.04
C VAL A 63 2.83 14.25 -10.26
N TYR A 64 2.05 14.88 -11.14
CA TYR A 64 1.56 14.24 -12.36
C TYR A 64 2.72 13.70 -13.22
N ARG A 65 3.76 14.50 -13.40
CA ARG A 65 4.94 14.13 -14.19
C ARG A 65 5.66 12.92 -13.61
N VAL A 66 5.82 12.86 -12.28
CA VAL A 66 6.46 11.73 -11.60
C VAL A 66 5.62 10.46 -11.78
N LEU A 67 4.31 10.53 -11.49
CA LEU A 67 3.42 9.37 -11.60
C LEU A 67 3.31 8.87 -13.03
N GLU A 68 3.19 9.76 -14.03
CA GLU A 68 3.11 9.37 -15.43
C GLU A 68 4.40 8.72 -15.93
N ARG A 69 5.58 9.24 -15.55
CA ARG A 69 6.85 8.61 -15.89
C ARG A 69 7.03 7.27 -15.18
N PHE A 70 6.61 7.17 -13.93
CA PHE A 70 6.65 5.92 -13.17
C PHE A 70 5.74 4.87 -13.81
N ARG A 71 4.52 5.24 -14.19
CA ARG A 71 3.58 4.38 -14.93
C ARG A 71 4.18 3.88 -16.25
N ARG A 72 4.77 4.78 -17.05
CA ARG A 72 5.40 4.39 -18.33
C ARG A 72 6.59 3.46 -18.13
N HIS A 73 7.41 3.74 -17.13
CA HIS A 73 8.57 2.90 -16.81
C HIS A 73 8.17 1.46 -16.45
N HIS A 74 7.01 1.32 -15.83
CA HIS A 74 6.44 0.04 -15.40
C HIS A 74 5.27 -0.44 -16.27
N ALA A 75 5.19 -0.01 -17.52
CA ALA A 75 4.07 -0.40 -18.40
C ALA A 75 3.96 -1.92 -18.59
N GLY A 76 5.08 -2.65 -18.54
CA GLY A 76 5.12 -4.11 -18.64
C GLY A 76 4.61 -4.85 -17.38
N ASP A 77 4.51 -4.16 -16.24
CA ASP A 77 4.01 -4.72 -14.97
C ASP A 77 2.48 -4.57 -14.80
N ALA A 78 1.75 -4.14 -15.84
CA ALA A 78 0.31 -3.89 -15.82
C ALA A 78 -0.16 -3.04 -14.62
N PRO A 79 0.33 -1.79 -14.48
CA PRO A 79 0.05 -0.94 -13.32
C PRO A 79 -1.44 -0.61 -13.18
N ASP A 80 -1.97 -0.73 -11.95
CA ASP A 80 -3.25 -0.13 -11.59
C ASP A 80 -3.04 1.37 -11.30
N CYS A 81 -3.85 2.21 -11.96
CA CYS A 81 -3.76 3.67 -11.91
C CYS A 81 -5.00 4.34 -11.32
N ALA A 82 -5.82 3.63 -10.55
CA ALA A 82 -7.03 4.17 -9.93
C ALA A 82 -6.70 5.26 -8.87
N ASP A 83 -5.62 5.07 -8.08
CA ASP A 83 -5.11 6.06 -7.13
C ASP A 83 -3.57 6.08 -7.20
N GLY A 84 -3.00 6.93 -8.04
CA GLY A 84 -1.56 6.95 -8.29
C GLY A 84 -1.11 5.81 -9.19
N VAL A 85 -0.05 5.07 -8.82
CA VAL A 85 0.45 3.91 -9.56
C VAL A 85 0.72 2.76 -8.60
N ARG A 86 -0.01 1.67 -8.75
CA ARG A 86 0.17 0.45 -7.98
C ARG A 86 0.68 -0.67 -8.89
N LEU A 87 1.76 -1.31 -8.46
CA LEU A 87 2.31 -2.51 -9.05
C LEU A 87 2.02 -3.68 -8.12
N SER A 88 1.59 -4.81 -8.67
CA SER A 88 1.30 -6.01 -7.89
C SER A 88 2.00 -7.20 -8.53
N TRP A 89 2.71 -7.97 -7.72
CA TRP A 89 3.34 -9.24 -8.07
C TRP A 89 2.74 -10.35 -7.20
N ASP A 90 3.08 -11.58 -7.44
CA ASP A 90 2.50 -12.74 -6.73
C ASP A 90 2.64 -12.65 -5.21
N ASP A 91 3.75 -12.09 -4.72
CA ASP A 91 4.11 -12.07 -3.29
C ASP A 91 4.40 -10.67 -2.75
N ALA A 92 4.31 -9.62 -3.55
CA ALA A 92 4.63 -8.26 -3.15
C ALA A 92 3.80 -7.23 -3.91
N TRP A 93 3.71 -6.03 -3.37
CA TRP A 93 3.16 -4.89 -4.09
C TRP A 93 3.90 -3.61 -3.74
N LEU A 94 3.81 -2.62 -4.63
CA LEU A 94 4.35 -1.27 -4.47
C LEU A 94 3.27 -0.27 -4.91
N HIS A 95 3.04 0.75 -4.11
CA HIS A 95 2.09 1.83 -4.42
C HIS A 95 2.78 3.18 -4.28
N VAL A 96 2.71 3.98 -5.33
CA VAL A 96 3.22 5.36 -5.37
C VAL A 96 2.04 6.28 -5.67
N ARG A 97 1.71 7.18 -4.74
CA ARG A 97 0.61 8.10 -4.90
C ARG A 97 0.89 9.49 -4.32
N ALA A 98 0.12 10.49 -4.73
CA ALA A 98 0.13 11.78 -4.07
C ALA A 98 -0.45 11.71 -2.66
N SER A 99 0.04 12.55 -1.76
CA SER A 99 -0.68 12.85 -0.53
C SER A 99 -1.84 13.80 -0.84
N GLY A 100 -3.00 13.55 -0.25
CA GLY A 100 -4.17 14.43 -0.39
C GLY A 100 -4.08 15.72 0.44
N THR A 101 -3.16 15.80 1.40
CA THR A 101 -3.08 16.89 2.39
C THR A 101 -1.74 17.62 2.40
N GLU A 102 -0.68 17.02 1.86
CA GLU A 102 0.69 17.52 1.94
C GLU A 102 1.38 17.49 0.58
N PRO A 103 2.34 18.38 0.29
CA PRO A 103 3.06 18.41 -0.98
C PRO A 103 4.14 17.30 -1.06
N LEU A 104 3.71 16.04 -1.01
CA LEU A 104 4.60 14.88 -1.04
C LEU A 104 3.97 13.69 -1.79
N LEU A 105 4.83 12.77 -2.19
CA LEU A 105 4.45 11.43 -2.63
C LEU A 105 4.54 10.45 -1.47
N ARG A 106 3.57 9.57 -1.35
CA ARG A 106 3.60 8.40 -0.46
C ARG A 106 4.00 7.19 -1.28
N ILE A 107 5.03 6.50 -0.81
CA ILE A 107 5.56 5.27 -1.41
C ILE A 107 5.40 4.18 -0.37
N ILE A 108 4.64 3.15 -0.70
CA ILE A 108 4.32 2.06 0.22
C ILE A 108 4.60 0.76 -0.51
N ALA A 109 5.30 -0.16 0.14
CA ALA A 109 5.49 -1.51 -0.37
C ALA A 109 5.30 -2.55 0.73
N GLU A 110 4.88 -3.75 0.32
CA GLU A 110 4.76 -4.91 1.18
C GLU A 110 5.33 -6.13 0.48
N ALA A 111 6.07 -6.94 1.23
CA ALA A 111 6.72 -8.15 0.72
C ALA A 111 6.96 -9.16 1.85
N PRO A 112 7.22 -10.46 1.55
CA PRO A 112 7.51 -11.49 2.55
C PRO A 112 8.84 -11.28 3.28
N ALA A 113 9.79 -10.54 2.68
CA ALA A 113 11.06 -10.18 3.30
C ALA A 113 11.18 -8.66 3.48
N GLN A 114 11.71 -8.25 4.64
CA GLN A 114 11.90 -6.84 4.97
C GLN A 114 12.79 -6.14 3.94
N GLU A 115 13.90 -6.77 3.58
CA GLU A 115 14.88 -6.25 2.62
C GLU A 115 14.26 -6.02 1.25
N ARG A 116 13.31 -6.89 0.85
CA ARG A 116 12.58 -6.74 -0.41
C ARG A 116 11.64 -5.55 -0.38
N ALA A 117 10.88 -5.37 0.71
CA ALA A 117 9.99 -4.22 0.88
C ALA A 117 10.79 -2.90 0.89
N GLU A 118 11.93 -2.87 1.59
CA GLU A 118 12.84 -1.72 1.61
C GLU A 118 13.40 -1.43 0.21
N ALA A 119 13.88 -2.44 -0.51
CA ALA A 119 14.41 -2.28 -1.86
C ALA A 119 13.37 -1.74 -2.86
N LEU A 120 12.10 -2.16 -2.75
CA LEU A 120 11.01 -1.64 -3.58
C LEU A 120 10.79 -0.16 -3.33
N VAL A 121 10.67 0.23 -2.06
CA VAL A 121 10.47 1.64 -1.66
C VAL A 121 11.67 2.50 -2.06
N ASP A 122 12.90 2.01 -1.87
CA ASP A 122 14.12 2.75 -2.20
C ASP A 122 14.26 2.98 -3.70
N LYS A 123 13.99 1.98 -4.52
CA LYS A 123 14.01 2.10 -5.98
C LYS A 123 12.98 3.11 -6.48
N ALA A 124 11.75 3.06 -5.96
CA ALA A 124 10.70 4.00 -6.32
C ALA A 124 11.04 5.44 -5.87
N ALA A 125 11.57 5.60 -4.66
CA ALA A 125 12.00 6.90 -4.16
C ALA A 125 13.17 7.48 -4.96
N ALA A 126 14.15 6.66 -5.33
CA ALA A 126 15.27 7.07 -6.18
C ALA A 126 14.79 7.48 -7.58
N PHE A 127 13.84 6.74 -8.16
CA PHE A 127 13.22 7.09 -9.44
C PHE A 127 12.53 8.46 -9.35
N ALA A 128 11.68 8.66 -8.34
CA ALA A 128 10.96 9.90 -8.16
C ALA A 128 11.90 11.10 -7.93
N ARG A 129 12.96 10.93 -7.13
CA ARG A 129 13.97 11.97 -6.87
C ARG A 129 14.66 12.44 -8.14
N ARG A 130 15.02 11.57 -9.08
CA ARG A 130 15.64 11.96 -10.35
C ARG A 130 14.77 12.92 -11.13
N ILE A 131 13.46 12.74 -11.08
CA ILE A 131 12.51 13.61 -11.79
C ILE A 131 12.30 14.93 -11.06
N THR A 132 12.20 14.91 -9.72
CA THR A 132 11.99 16.10 -8.91
C THR A 132 13.22 17.00 -8.82
N SER A 133 14.44 16.43 -8.90
CA SER A 133 15.70 17.19 -8.86
C SER A 133 16.13 17.75 -10.23
N GLY A 134 15.35 17.54 -11.28
CA GLY A 134 15.69 18.03 -12.62
C GLY A 134 16.85 17.30 -13.31
N HIS A 135 17.38 16.23 -12.71
CA HIS A 135 18.38 15.36 -13.34
C HIS A 135 17.69 14.45 -14.37
N GLU A 136 17.32 15.03 -15.52
CA GLU A 136 16.91 14.29 -16.70
C GLU A 136 18.17 13.82 -17.37
N GLY A 137 18.52 12.54 -17.19
CA GLY A 137 19.51 11.90 -18.06
C GLY A 137 18.99 11.94 -19.49
N SER A 138 19.78 12.51 -20.36
CA SER A 138 19.65 12.49 -21.80
C SER A 138 19.56 11.07 -22.31
#